data_505e43b06066bbc1b18114de1e3c1016
#
_entry.id   505e43b06066bbc1b18114de1e3c1016
#
_cell.length_a   1.000
_cell.length_b   1.000
_cell.length_c   1.000
_cell.angle_alpha   90.00
_cell.angle_beta   90.00
_cell.angle_gamma   90.00
#
_symmetry.space_group_name_H-M   'P 1'
#
loop_
_entity.id
_entity.type
_entity.pdbx_description
1 polymer ?
#
loop_
_entity_poly.entity_id
_entity_poly.type
_entity_poly.pdbx_seq_one_letter_code
_entity_poly.pdbx_strand_id
1 'polypeptide(L)'
;MMEPSAYIPAYLERLYLESHPDLTDAARELLHRDVTANPGKYAQTEHAQALLSYQGVRDHLLDELDRIEDMPDDEFEQTRNRLFDEARDDLLKICRVDALAIDAQLLAVILADTPVDACLGDLMKLEEHARDYLVQSVPGFDLEAPHYWANAALVDGATAASLTVAEPVLVGWLHTLESISQLCLASARYRAGAAYARRALKAEGYPTRAAGTVLLALARLEDEDGFFELAHELEEATGPERLEDSPWYLLARAILLYKSNKMKPAKRALREFANRCEGGAFFLLNPTYLTPYLPTRPAPRDPWDLAHQAVWEAD
;
A
#
# COMPACT_ATOMS: atom_id res chain seq x y z
N MET A 1 0.13 1.49 -2.14
CA MET A 1 -0.25 2.31 -0.98
C MET A 1 -0.63 3.71 -1.43
N MET A 2 -1.47 4.40 -0.70
CA MET A 2 -1.76 5.81 -0.97
C MET A 2 -0.72 6.71 -0.33
N GLU A 3 -0.35 7.77 -1.05
CA GLU A 3 0.70 8.68 -0.59
C GLU A 3 0.19 9.62 0.52
N PRO A 4 1.01 9.90 1.55
CA PRO A 4 0.69 10.90 2.56
C PRO A 4 0.34 12.27 1.96
N SER A 5 1.02 12.65 0.87
CA SER A 5 0.73 13.87 0.11
C SER A 5 -0.67 13.94 -0.51
N ALA A 6 -1.39 12.82 -0.58
CA ALA A 6 -2.77 12.77 -1.06
C ALA A 6 -3.79 12.80 0.08
N TYR A 7 -3.63 11.89 1.09
CA TYR A 7 -4.66 11.76 2.13
C TYR A 7 -4.54 12.80 3.27
N ILE A 8 -3.32 13.26 3.59
CA ILE A 8 -3.16 14.26 4.65
C ILE A 8 -3.81 15.59 4.29
N PRO A 9 -3.57 16.19 3.10
CA PRO A 9 -4.30 17.38 2.68
C PRO A 9 -5.81 17.19 2.66
N ALA A 10 -6.31 16.04 2.18
CA ALA A 10 -7.74 15.74 2.18
C ALA A 10 -8.35 15.69 3.59
N TYR A 11 -7.62 15.14 4.56
CA TYR A 11 -8.01 15.15 5.96
C TYR A 11 -8.07 16.58 6.53
N LEU A 12 -7.05 17.39 6.27
CA LEU A 12 -6.99 18.78 6.73
C LEU A 12 -8.10 19.62 6.10
N GLU A 13 -8.38 19.42 4.82
CA GLU A 13 -9.50 20.08 4.14
C GLU A 13 -10.83 19.71 4.76
N ARG A 14 -11.07 18.42 5.05
CA ARG A 14 -12.28 17.95 5.75
C ARG A 14 -12.44 18.65 7.11
N LEU A 15 -11.41 18.67 7.95
CA LEU A 15 -11.46 19.34 9.26
C LEU A 15 -11.81 20.84 9.15
N TYR A 16 -11.25 21.49 8.14
CA TYR A 16 -11.55 22.90 7.90
C TYR A 16 -13.00 23.10 7.44
N LEU A 17 -13.51 22.26 6.54
CA LEU A 17 -14.89 22.33 6.06
C LEU A 17 -15.91 22.02 7.14
N GLU A 18 -15.64 21.08 8.04
CA GLU A 18 -16.49 20.79 9.21
C GLU A 18 -16.67 22.02 10.12
N SER A 19 -15.63 22.84 10.25
CA SER A 19 -15.67 24.08 11.03
C SER A 19 -16.20 25.29 10.24
N HIS A 20 -16.29 25.17 8.90
CA HIS A 20 -16.74 26.24 7.99
C HIS A 20 -17.72 25.70 6.94
N PRO A 21 -18.93 25.27 7.33
CA PRO A 21 -19.87 24.58 6.44
C PRO A 21 -20.42 25.46 5.31
N ASP A 22 -20.43 26.77 5.47
CA ASP A 22 -21.06 27.74 4.56
C ASP A 22 -20.15 28.22 3.41
N LEU A 23 -19.03 27.54 3.16
CA LEU A 23 -18.13 27.92 2.06
C LEU A 23 -18.77 27.67 0.68
N THR A 24 -18.66 28.67 -0.19
CA THR A 24 -19.07 28.54 -1.61
C THR A 24 -18.15 27.58 -2.36
N ASP A 25 -18.60 27.03 -3.50
CA ASP A 25 -17.79 26.09 -4.30
C ASP A 25 -16.45 26.72 -4.75
N ALA A 26 -16.46 28.00 -5.15
CA ALA A 26 -15.23 28.72 -5.50
C ALA A 26 -14.27 28.85 -4.31
N ALA A 27 -14.78 29.05 -3.08
CA ALA A 27 -13.97 29.12 -1.88
C ALA A 27 -13.42 27.73 -1.51
N ARG A 28 -14.16 26.65 -1.73
CA ARG A 28 -13.69 25.26 -1.54
C ARG A 28 -12.55 24.92 -2.49
N GLU A 29 -12.66 25.32 -3.76
CA GLU A 29 -11.58 25.09 -4.75
C GLU A 29 -10.29 25.85 -4.35
N LEU A 30 -10.42 27.08 -3.87
CA LEU A 30 -9.27 27.84 -3.36
C LEU A 30 -8.70 27.20 -2.10
N LEU A 31 -9.54 26.73 -1.18
CA LEU A 31 -9.15 26.01 0.03
C LEU A 31 -8.33 24.75 -0.34
N HIS A 32 -8.84 23.92 -1.25
CA HIS A 32 -8.16 22.71 -1.70
C HIS A 32 -6.74 23.01 -2.17
N ARG A 33 -6.54 24.05 -3.00
CA ARG A 33 -5.23 24.48 -3.48
C ARG A 33 -4.33 24.99 -2.35
N ASP A 34 -4.88 25.78 -1.42
CA ASP A 34 -4.09 26.34 -0.29
C ASP A 34 -3.71 25.25 0.72
N VAL A 35 -4.60 24.30 1.03
CA VAL A 35 -4.30 23.18 1.92
C VAL A 35 -3.19 22.30 1.32
N THR A 36 -3.26 22.00 0.02
CA THR A 36 -2.23 21.21 -0.66
C THR A 36 -0.87 21.93 -0.68
N ALA A 37 -0.86 23.24 -0.90
CA ALA A 37 0.37 24.03 -0.94
C ALA A 37 0.95 24.35 0.45
N ASN A 38 0.11 24.49 1.46
CA ASN A 38 0.46 24.97 2.81
C ASN A 38 -0.21 24.13 3.91
N PRO A 39 -0.03 22.80 3.97
CA PRO A 39 -0.74 21.93 4.90
C PRO A 39 -0.50 22.30 6.38
N GLY A 40 0.70 22.77 6.72
CA GLY A 40 1.05 23.19 8.08
C GLY A 40 0.16 24.31 8.66
N LYS A 41 -0.42 25.16 7.81
CA LYS A 41 -1.36 26.22 8.23
C LYS A 41 -2.67 25.66 8.78
N TYR A 42 -3.04 24.45 8.33
CA TYR A 42 -4.31 23.79 8.64
C TYR A 42 -4.18 22.69 9.70
N ALA A 43 -2.97 22.30 10.07
CA ALA A 43 -2.70 21.26 11.07
C ALA A 43 -2.83 21.82 12.50
N GLN A 44 -4.06 22.06 12.94
CA GLN A 44 -4.34 22.68 14.24
C GLN A 44 -4.54 21.69 15.39
N THR A 45 -4.72 20.40 15.08
CA THR A 45 -4.85 19.32 16.07
C THR A 45 -3.54 18.56 16.26
N GLU A 46 -3.35 17.92 17.41
CA GLU A 46 -2.17 17.06 17.67
C GLU A 46 -2.07 15.95 16.63
N HIS A 47 -3.19 15.32 16.27
CA HIS A 47 -3.24 14.30 15.23
C HIS A 47 -2.79 14.84 13.87
N ALA A 48 -3.31 16.00 13.44
CA ALA A 48 -2.90 16.61 12.17
C ALA A 48 -1.40 16.96 12.14
N GLN A 49 -0.84 17.43 13.25
CA GLN A 49 0.59 17.72 13.39
C GLN A 49 1.43 16.43 13.36
N ALA A 50 0.95 15.36 14.00
CA ALA A 50 1.59 14.05 13.98
C ALA A 50 1.65 13.48 12.57
N LEU A 51 0.57 13.59 11.78
CA LEU A 51 0.53 13.16 10.37
C LEU A 51 1.52 13.93 9.49
N LEU A 52 1.60 15.26 9.64
CA LEU A 52 2.59 16.06 8.89
C LEU A 52 4.03 15.73 9.31
N SER A 53 4.26 15.47 10.59
CA SER A 53 5.56 15.05 11.09
C SER A 53 5.96 13.70 10.51
N TYR A 54 5.01 12.75 10.46
CA TYR A 54 5.21 11.45 9.79
C TYR A 54 5.57 11.62 8.32
N GLN A 55 4.81 12.44 7.58
CA GLN A 55 5.12 12.73 6.16
C GLN A 55 6.54 13.27 6.01
N GLY A 56 6.94 14.22 6.86
CA GLY A 56 8.28 14.79 6.81
C GLY A 56 9.39 13.76 7.06
N VAL A 57 9.23 12.87 8.04
CA VAL A 57 10.20 11.80 8.32
C VAL A 57 10.28 10.81 7.15
N ARG A 58 9.12 10.41 6.61
CA ARG A 58 9.07 9.48 5.47
C ARG A 58 9.72 10.08 4.22
N ASP A 59 9.35 11.29 3.84
CA ASP A 59 9.86 11.94 2.65
C ASP A 59 11.38 12.16 2.76
N HIS A 60 11.86 12.58 3.94
CA HIS A 60 13.31 12.69 4.19
C HIS A 60 14.03 11.33 4.06
N LEU A 61 13.45 10.26 4.62
CA LEU A 61 14.01 8.92 4.49
C LEU A 61 14.12 8.49 3.03
N LEU A 62 13.07 8.71 2.23
CA LEU A 62 13.07 8.35 0.81
C LEU A 62 14.11 9.16 0.02
N ASP A 63 14.21 10.46 0.26
CA ASP A 63 15.20 11.34 -0.38
C ASP A 63 16.63 10.91 -0.04
N GLU A 64 16.89 10.52 1.21
CA GLU A 64 18.23 10.05 1.61
C GLU A 64 18.56 8.66 1.03
N LEU A 65 17.57 7.76 0.95
CA LEU A 65 17.76 6.44 0.32
C LEU A 65 18.08 6.57 -1.17
N ASP A 66 17.43 7.49 -1.88
CA ASP A 66 17.71 7.79 -3.29
C ASP A 66 19.15 8.33 -3.47
N ARG A 67 19.61 9.18 -2.56
CA ARG A 67 20.97 9.75 -2.61
C ARG A 67 22.09 8.73 -2.41
N ILE A 68 21.82 7.66 -1.67
CA ILE A 68 22.84 6.64 -1.38
C ILE A 68 22.80 5.46 -2.35
N GLU A 69 21.86 5.42 -3.31
CA GLU A 69 21.66 4.29 -4.22
C GLU A 69 22.93 3.91 -5.01
N ASP A 70 23.75 4.90 -5.37
CA ASP A 70 24.99 4.71 -6.13
C ASP A 70 26.23 4.42 -5.24
N MET A 71 26.06 4.24 -3.92
CA MET A 71 27.17 3.93 -3.02
C MET A 71 27.67 2.48 -3.18
N PRO A 72 28.95 2.19 -2.87
CA PRO A 72 29.42 0.81 -2.75
C PRO A 72 28.61 0.01 -1.72
N ASP A 73 28.39 -1.28 -1.97
CA ASP A 73 27.50 -2.14 -1.21
C ASP A 73 27.71 -2.06 0.31
N ASP A 74 28.96 -2.13 0.78
CA ASP A 74 29.28 -2.08 2.22
C ASP A 74 28.93 -0.73 2.86
N GLU A 75 29.18 0.38 2.15
CA GLU A 75 28.86 1.73 2.59
C GLU A 75 27.36 1.99 2.53
N PHE A 76 26.72 1.48 1.49
CA PHE A 76 25.26 1.53 1.31
C PHE A 76 24.55 0.87 2.49
N GLU A 77 24.91 -0.37 2.83
CA GLU A 77 24.26 -1.09 3.93
C GLU A 77 24.40 -0.39 5.28
N GLN A 78 25.61 0.10 5.59
CA GLN A 78 25.85 0.82 6.84
C GLN A 78 25.06 2.13 6.91
N THR A 79 25.06 2.89 5.82
CA THR A 79 24.36 4.18 5.76
C THR A 79 22.85 3.97 5.81
N ARG A 80 22.31 3.00 5.06
CA ARG A 80 20.90 2.63 5.08
C ARG A 80 20.43 2.24 6.49
N ASN A 81 21.19 1.38 7.19
CA ASN A 81 20.81 0.94 8.52
C ASN A 81 20.77 2.12 9.50
N ARG A 82 21.75 3.04 9.42
CA ARG A 82 21.72 4.27 10.23
C ARG A 82 20.51 5.15 9.92
N LEU A 83 20.16 5.34 8.64
CA LEU A 83 18.97 6.09 8.23
C LEU A 83 17.68 5.45 8.75
N PHE A 84 17.61 4.12 8.76
CA PHE A 84 16.47 3.40 9.31
C PHE A 84 16.35 3.59 10.83
N ASP A 85 17.43 3.54 11.56
CA ASP A 85 17.45 3.77 13.01
C ASP A 85 17.03 5.21 13.35
N GLU A 86 17.58 6.21 12.64
CA GLU A 86 17.26 7.63 12.82
C GLU A 86 15.76 7.89 12.53
N ALA A 87 15.26 7.41 11.39
CA ALA A 87 13.86 7.56 11.02
C ALA A 87 12.93 6.86 12.02
N ARG A 88 13.29 5.65 12.47
CA ARG A 88 12.53 4.92 13.46
C ARG A 88 12.44 5.64 14.80
N ASP A 89 13.53 6.23 15.26
CA ASP A 89 13.55 7.01 16.50
C ASP A 89 12.62 8.22 16.43
N ASP A 90 12.56 8.91 15.30
CA ASP A 90 11.66 10.04 15.08
C ASP A 90 10.20 9.58 14.98
N LEU A 91 9.92 8.48 14.28
CA LEU A 91 8.59 7.87 14.22
C LEU A 91 8.09 7.45 15.60
N LEU A 92 8.93 6.86 16.44
CA LEU A 92 8.56 6.49 17.81
C LEU A 92 8.25 7.71 18.69
N LYS A 93 8.84 8.89 18.44
CA LYS A 93 8.44 10.14 19.10
C LYS A 93 7.03 10.56 18.70
N ILE A 94 6.71 10.46 17.40
CA ILE A 94 5.36 10.74 16.86
C ILE A 94 4.34 9.79 17.50
N CYS A 95 4.61 8.50 17.53
CA CYS A 95 3.72 7.48 18.10
C CYS A 95 3.44 7.68 19.60
N ARG A 96 4.36 8.29 20.35
CA ARG A 96 4.16 8.61 21.77
C ARG A 96 3.19 9.79 21.95
N VAL A 97 3.16 10.70 21.00
CA VAL A 97 2.24 11.85 21.01
C VAL A 97 0.86 11.45 20.53
N ASP A 98 0.83 10.62 19.47
CA ASP A 98 -0.42 10.23 18.82
C ASP A 98 -0.44 8.73 18.50
N ALA A 99 -1.25 7.99 19.25
CA ALA A 99 -1.46 6.57 19.05
C ALA A 99 -2.31 6.22 17.80
N LEU A 100 -2.90 7.23 17.14
CA LEU A 100 -3.69 7.06 15.92
C LEU A 100 -2.91 7.41 14.64
N ALA A 101 -1.65 7.81 14.76
CA ALA A 101 -0.75 7.92 13.61
C ALA A 101 -0.31 6.52 13.13
N ILE A 102 -1.26 5.78 12.55
CA ILE A 102 -1.10 4.36 12.19
C ILE A 102 0.06 4.15 11.22
N ASP A 103 0.17 5.00 10.19
CA ASP A 103 1.28 4.89 9.22
C ASP A 103 2.66 5.15 9.84
N ALA A 104 2.74 6.01 10.87
CA ALA A 104 3.98 6.21 11.61
C ALA A 104 4.36 4.94 12.41
N GLN A 105 3.38 4.29 13.04
CA GLN A 105 3.60 3.02 13.73
C GLN A 105 3.98 1.90 12.76
N LEU A 106 3.26 1.80 11.64
CA LEU A 106 3.55 0.84 10.58
C LEU A 106 5.01 0.96 10.11
N LEU A 107 5.43 2.17 9.76
CA LEU A 107 6.80 2.41 9.31
C LEU A 107 7.82 2.11 10.41
N ALA A 108 7.56 2.49 11.67
CA ALA A 108 8.45 2.20 12.78
C ALA A 108 8.62 0.68 13.04
N VAL A 109 7.57 -0.12 12.81
CA VAL A 109 7.62 -1.59 12.90
C VAL A 109 8.44 -2.18 11.75
N ILE A 110 8.23 -1.69 10.53
CA ILE A 110 8.94 -2.19 9.33
C ILE A 110 10.44 -1.86 9.36
N LEU A 111 10.81 -0.70 9.89
CA LEU A 111 12.21 -0.28 10.00
C LEU A 111 12.96 -0.95 11.18
N ALA A 112 12.24 -1.71 12.03
CA ALA A 112 12.88 -2.41 13.12
C ALA A 112 13.68 -3.62 12.61
N ASP A 113 14.92 -3.77 13.07
CA ASP A 113 15.72 -4.99 12.83
C ASP A 113 15.20 -6.14 13.70
N THR A 114 14.10 -6.74 13.27
CA THR A 114 13.43 -7.83 13.98
C THR A 114 13.14 -9.00 13.04
N PRO A 115 13.10 -10.24 13.56
CA PRO A 115 12.69 -11.39 12.77
C PRO A 115 11.28 -11.21 12.19
N VAL A 116 11.04 -11.74 10.98
CA VAL A 116 9.75 -11.64 10.27
C VAL A 116 8.55 -12.02 11.14
N ASP A 117 8.69 -13.04 12.00
CA ASP A 117 7.61 -13.48 12.89
C ASP A 117 7.25 -12.43 13.95
N ALA A 118 8.24 -11.75 14.49
CA ALA A 118 8.03 -10.67 15.45
C ALA A 118 7.41 -9.45 14.74
N CYS A 119 7.93 -9.08 13.57
CA CYS A 119 7.38 -8.01 12.74
C CYS A 119 5.91 -8.28 12.41
N LEU A 120 5.57 -9.48 11.91
CA LEU A 120 4.18 -9.86 11.64
C LEU A 120 3.31 -9.78 12.90
N GLY A 121 3.81 -10.25 14.05
CA GLY A 121 3.09 -10.16 15.31
C GLY A 121 2.77 -8.73 15.73
N ASP A 122 3.68 -7.79 15.50
CA ASP A 122 3.48 -6.38 15.82
C ASP A 122 2.56 -5.69 14.81
N LEU A 123 2.67 -6.02 13.52
CA LEU A 123 1.72 -5.55 12.51
C LEU A 123 0.29 -6.05 12.75
N MET A 124 0.11 -7.29 13.21
CA MET A 124 -1.21 -7.82 13.54
C MET A 124 -1.83 -7.09 14.75
N LYS A 125 -1.04 -6.73 15.76
CA LYS A 125 -1.51 -5.88 16.87
C LYS A 125 -1.88 -4.47 16.41
N LEU A 126 -1.10 -3.91 15.49
CA LEU A 126 -1.40 -2.60 14.90
C LEU A 126 -2.70 -2.64 14.08
N GLU A 127 -2.89 -3.69 13.29
CA GLU A 127 -4.15 -3.93 12.54
C GLU A 127 -5.36 -3.98 13.50
N GLU A 128 -5.24 -4.76 14.58
CA GLU A 128 -6.30 -4.88 15.58
C GLU A 128 -6.62 -3.54 16.23
N HIS A 129 -5.59 -2.80 16.63
CA HIS A 129 -5.75 -1.46 17.23
C HIS A 129 -6.46 -0.48 16.27
N ALA A 130 -6.02 -0.39 15.03
CA ALA A 130 -6.62 0.48 14.02
C ALA A 130 -8.06 0.07 13.70
N ARG A 131 -8.32 -1.22 13.52
CA ARG A 131 -9.64 -1.77 13.26
C ARG A 131 -10.62 -1.50 14.42
N ASP A 132 -10.19 -1.73 15.66
CA ASP A 132 -11.03 -1.49 16.83
C ASP A 132 -11.41 -0.01 16.95
N TYR A 133 -10.47 0.90 16.69
CA TYR A 133 -10.77 2.33 16.63
C TYR A 133 -11.78 2.65 15.53
N LEU A 134 -11.61 2.12 14.32
CA LEU A 134 -12.51 2.36 13.19
C LEU A 134 -13.94 1.90 13.52
N VAL A 135 -14.07 0.69 14.05
CA VAL A 135 -15.38 0.11 14.41
C VAL A 135 -16.08 0.91 15.51
N GLN A 136 -15.33 1.41 16.50
CA GLN A 136 -15.90 2.08 17.67
C GLN A 136 -16.13 3.58 17.47
N SER A 137 -15.28 4.23 16.67
CA SER A 137 -15.16 5.68 16.67
C SER A 137 -15.47 6.35 15.34
N VAL A 138 -15.45 5.60 14.23
CA VAL A 138 -15.66 6.19 12.90
C VAL A 138 -17.06 5.85 12.38
N PRO A 139 -17.96 6.85 12.30
CA PRO A 139 -19.33 6.64 11.84
C PRO A 139 -19.36 6.12 10.39
N GLY A 140 -20.14 5.08 10.14
CA GLY A 140 -20.32 4.51 8.81
C GLY A 140 -19.21 3.54 8.37
N PHE A 141 -18.22 3.27 9.21
CA PHE A 141 -17.24 2.23 8.92
C PHE A 141 -17.90 0.85 8.94
N ASP A 142 -17.75 0.11 7.86
CA ASP A 142 -18.16 -1.29 7.73
C ASP A 142 -16.94 -2.15 7.42
N LEU A 143 -16.63 -3.09 8.30
CA LEU A 143 -15.49 -4.00 8.16
C LEU A 143 -15.59 -4.89 6.91
N GLU A 144 -16.82 -5.26 6.52
CA GLU A 144 -17.06 -6.09 5.33
C GLU A 144 -17.09 -5.30 4.02
N ALA A 145 -17.32 -3.98 4.09
CA ALA A 145 -17.33 -3.09 2.95
C ALA A 145 -16.64 -1.75 3.29
N PRO A 146 -15.34 -1.75 3.58
CA PRO A 146 -14.61 -0.52 3.88
C PRO A 146 -14.54 0.33 2.61
N HIS A 147 -15.25 1.47 2.60
CA HIS A 147 -15.23 2.39 1.48
C HIS A 147 -14.04 3.33 1.59
N TYR A 148 -13.35 3.49 0.49
CA TYR A 148 -12.24 4.42 0.36
C TYR A 148 -12.39 5.24 -0.92
N TRP A 149 -12.50 6.57 -0.78
CA TRP A 149 -12.75 7.47 -1.90
C TRP A 149 -11.50 8.26 -2.25
N ALA A 150 -10.90 7.97 -3.39
CA ALA A 150 -9.72 8.67 -3.89
C ALA A 150 -10.00 10.15 -4.22
N ASN A 151 -11.27 10.48 -4.57
CA ASN A 151 -11.73 11.84 -4.86
C ASN A 151 -13.18 12.02 -4.39
N ALA A 152 -13.35 12.51 -3.18
CA ALA A 152 -14.67 12.79 -2.62
C ALA A 152 -15.51 13.76 -3.49
N ALA A 153 -14.87 14.63 -4.26
CA ALA A 153 -15.53 15.56 -5.16
C ALA A 153 -16.23 14.89 -6.37
N LEU A 154 -15.90 13.63 -6.68
CA LEU A 154 -16.50 12.86 -7.78
C LEU A 154 -17.64 11.95 -7.30
N VAL A 155 -17.89 11.91 -6.00
CA VAL A 155 -18.89 11.04 -5.39
C VAL A 155 -20.17 11.84 -5.15
N ASP A 156 -21.30 11.28 -5.50
CA ASP A 156 -22.62 11.89 -5.29
C ASP A 156 -22.83 12.23 -3.81
N GLY A 157 -23.40 13.39 -3.49
CA GLY A 157 -23.42 13.99 -2.16
C GLY A 157 -23.90 13.09 -1.01
N ALA A 158 -24.76 12.09 -1.29
CA ALA A 158 -25.21 11.11 -0.29
C ALA A 158 -24.11 10.08 0.06
N THR A 159 -23.25 9.76 -0.89
CA THR A 159 -22.15 8.81 -0.73
C THR A 159 -20.87 9.51 -0.23
N ALA A 160 -20.74 10.82 -0.44
CA ALA A 160 -19.65 11.63 0.11
C ALA A 160 -19.66 11.70 1.66
N ALA A 161 -20.77 11.36 2.29
CA ALA A 161 -20.86 11.23 3.74
C ALA A 161 -20.24 9.93 4.28
N SER A 162 -19.93 8.96 3.40
CA SER A 162 -19.24 7.73 3.78
C SER A 162 -17.74 7.97 3.97
N LEU A 163 -17.04 6.96 4.46
CA LEU A 163 -15.61 7.04 4.71
C LEU A 163 -14.84 7.45 3.45
N THR A 164 -14.02 8.46 3.58
CA THR A 164 -13.28 9.04 2.48
C THR A 164 -11.78 8.84 2.70
N VAL A 165 -11.00 9.12 1.68
CA VAL A 165 -9.54 9.28 1.77
C VAL A 165 -9.12 10.26 2.90
N ALA A 166 -10.04 11.07 3.37
CA ALA A 166 -9.84 11.99 4.47
C ALA A 166 -9.91 11.36 5.87
N GLU A 167 -9.92 10.01 5.98
CA GLU A 167 -9.82 9.30 7.26
C GLU A 167 -8.46 8.60 7.38
N PRO A 168 -7.45 9.23 8.03
CA PRO A 168 -6.09 8.73 8.07
C PRO A 168 -5.95 7.35 8.74
N VAL A 169 -6.77 7.06 9.76
CA VAL A 169 -6.73 5.76 10.44
C VAL A 169 -7.21 4.64 9.51
N LEU A 170 -8.22 4.90 8.67
CA LEU A 170 -8.66 3.96 7.63
C LEU A 170 -7.54 3.70 6.62
N VAL A 171 -6.87 4.75 6.16
CA VAL A 171 -5.74 4.64 5.23
C VAL A 171 -4.62 3.81 5.84
N GLY A 172 -4.20 4.13 7.06
CA GLY A 172 -3.16 3.39 7.78
C GLY A 172 -3.55 1.92 8.05
N TRP A 173 -4.83 1.64 8.34
CA TRP A 173 -5.32 0.28 8.48
C TRP A 173 -5.20 -0.51 7.17
N LEU A 174 -5.58 0.08 6.02
CA LEU A 174 -5.44 -0.55 4.71
C LEU A 174 -3.97 -0.79 4.35
N HIS A 175 -3.08 0.16 4.64
CA HIS A 175 -1.63 0.00 4.48
C HIS A 175 -1.08 -1.14 5.35
N THR A 176 -1.60 -1.28 6.56
CA THR A 176 -1.20 -2.37 7.47
C THR A 176 -1.64 -3.73 6.92
N LEU A 177 -2.86 -3.85 6.38
CA LEU A 177 -3.33 -5.07 5.72
C LEU A 177 -2.46 -5.44 4.50
N GLU A 178 -2.11 -4.48 3.66
CA GLU A 178 -1.20 -4.70 2.52
C GLU A 178 0.18 -5.18 3.00
N SER A 179 0.73 -4.55 4.03
CA SER A 179 2.05 -4.89 4.58
C SER A 179 2.07 -6.30 5.17
N ILE A 180 1.05 -6.67 5.95
CA ILE A 180 0.91 -8.03 6.47
C ILE A 180 0.81 -9.03 5.33
N SER A 181 0.02 -8.74 4.29
CA SER A 181 -0.18 -9.64 3.16
C SER A 181 1.12 -9.90 2.39
N GLN A 182 1.90 -8.86 2.14
CA GLN A 182 3.20 -8.95 1.45
C GLN A 182 4.23 -9.73 2.27
N LEU A 183 4.37 -9.45 3.57
CA LEU A 183 5.25 -10.20 4.45
C LEU A 183 4.83 -11.67 4.60
N CYS A 184 3.54 -11.95 4.62
CA CYS A 184 3.02 -13.31 4.60
C CYS A 184 3.39 -14.02 3.30
N LEU A 185 3.34 -13.34 2.16
CA LEU A 185 3.72 -13.89 0.86
C LEU A 185 5.22 -14.22 0.85
N ALA A 186 6.07 -13.26 1.20
CA ALA A 186 7.52 -13.41 1.29
C ALA A 186 7.97 -14.49 2.29
N SER A 187 7.17 -14.76 3.33
CA SER A 187 7.44 -15.81 4.34
C SER A 187 6.71 -17.13 4.07
N ALA A 188 6.22 -17.35 2.84
CA ALA A 188 5.49 -18.55 2.40
C ALA A 188 4.20 -18.85 3.17
N ARG A 189 3.59 -17.86 3.82
CA ARG A 189 2.29 -17.96 4.51
C ARG A 189 1.14 -17.60 3.57
N TYR A 190 1.07 -18.23 2.42
CA TYR A 190 0.21 -17.86 1.29
C TYR A 190 -1.28 -17.75 1.65
N ARG A 191 -1.83 -18.65 2.52
CA ARG A 191 -3.23 -18.56 2.94
C ARG A 191 -3.53 -17.30 3.76
N ALA A 192 -2.63 -16.96 4.68
CA ALA A 192 -2.76 -15.75 5.47
C ALA A 192 -2.59 -14.49 4.58
N GLY A 193 -1.57 -14.48 3.71
CA GLY A 193 -1.37 -13.41 2.74
C GLY A 193 -2.61 -13.14 1.89
N ALA A 194 -3.21 -14.17 1.31
CA ALA A 194 -4.46 -14.05 0.55
C ALA A 194 -5.62 -13.51 1.40
N ALA A 195 -5.75 -13.93 2.66
CA ALA A 195 -6.83 -13.48 3.54
C ALA A 195 -6.72 -11.98 3.87
N TYR A 196 -5.52 -11.49 4.20
CA TYR A 196 -5.29 -10.06 4.46
C TYR A 196 -5.42 -9.22 3.20
N ALA A 197 -4.86 -9.67 2.07
CA ALA A 197 -4.99 -8.98 0.80
C ALA A 197 -6.45 -8.86 0.34
N ARG A 198 -7.28 -9.89 0.53
CA ARG A 198 -8.71 -9.84 0.22
C ARG A 198 -9.47 -8.82 1.06
N ARG A 199 -9.07 -8.57 2.30
CA ARG A 199 -9.66 -7.50 3.13
C ARG A 199 -9.37 -6.12 2.54
N ALA A 200 -8.12 -5.87 2.15
CA ALA A 200 -7.76 -4.61 1.50
C ALA A 200 -8.47 -4.44 0.14
N LEU A 201 -8.63 -5.53 -0.63
CA LEU A 201 -9.30 -5.52 -1.93
C LEU A 201 -10.79 -5.15 -1.84
N LYS A 202 -11.45 -5.37 -0.69
CA LYS A 202 -12.84 -4.97 -0.45
C LYS A 202 -13.03 -3.45 -0.36
N ALA A 203 -11.97 -2.68 -0.18
CA ALA A 203 -12.07 -1.22 -0.08
C ALA A 203 -12.28 -0.61 -1.47
N GLU A 204 -13.48 -0.11 -1.72
CA GLU A 204 -13.84 0.49 -3.02
C GLU A 204 -13.00 1.75 -3.29
N GLY A 205 -12.45 1.84 -4.50
CA GLY A 205 -11.63 2.98 -4.94
C GLY A 205 -10.24 3.06 -4.30
N TYR A 206 -9.87 2.12 -3.46
CA TYR A 206 -8.53 2.09 -2.87
C TYR A 206 -7.46 1.71 -3.92
N PRO A 207 -6.38 2.49 -4.06
CA PRO A 207 -5.34 2.23 -5.06
C PRO A 207 -4.41 1.11 -4.59
N THR A 208 -4.91 -0.11 -4.56
CA THR A 208 -4.19 -1.27 -4.01
C THR A 208 -3.76 -2.25 -5.08
N ARG A 209 -2.70 -2.99 -4.80
CA ARG A 209 -2.22 -4.16 -5.54
C ARG A 209 -2.70 -5.47 -4.93
N ALA A 210 -3.55 -5.41 -3.94
CA ALA A 210 -3.99 -6.57 -3.18
C ALA A 210 -4.52 -7.69 -4.08
N ALA A 211 -5.16 -7.37 -5.21
CA ALA A 211 -5.56 -8.34 -6.22
C ALA A 211 -4.37 -9.18 -6.75
N GLY A 212 -3.24 -8.53 -7.06
CA GLY A 212 -2.02 -9.19 -7.51
C GLY A 212 -1.45 -10.13 -6.44
N THR A 213 -1.38 -9.66 -5.20
CA THR A 213 -0.93 -10.47 -4.05
C THR A 213 -1.83 -11.70 -3.85
N VAL A 214 -3.17 -11.56 -3.98
CA VAL A 214 -4.09 -12.72 -3.91
C VAL A 214 -3.81 -13.70 -5.03
N LEU A 215 -3.66 -13.22 -6.27
CA LEU A 215 -3.38 -14.10 -7.43
C LEU A 215 -2.07 -14.88 -7.24
N LEU A 216 -1.00 -14.22 -6.77
CA LEU A 216 0.27 -14.90 -6.47
C LEU A 216 0.10 -15.95 -5.37
N ALA A 217 -0.61 -15.62 -4.30
CA ALA A 217 -0.86 -16.56 -3.21
C ALA A 217 -1.65 -17.79 -3.68
N LEU A 218 -2.72 -17.60 -4.47
CA LEU A 218 -3.52 -18.69 -5.03
C LEU A 218 -2.68 -19.56 -5.99
N ALA A 219 -1.83 -18.94 -6.80
CA ALA A 219 -0.90 -19.68 -7.68
C ALA A 219 0.08 -20.53 -6.87
N ARG A 220 0.63 -20.01 -5.78
CA ARG A 220 1.52 -20.76 -4.87
C ARG A 220 0.80 -21.89 -4.14
N LEU A 221 -0.49 -21.74 -3.83
CA LEU A 221 -1.35 -22.75 -3.23
C LEU A 221 -1.87 -23.80 -4.22
N GLU A 222 -1.65 -23.63 -5.52
CA GLU A 222 -2.20 -24.48 -6.60
C GLU A 222 -3.74 -24.46 -6.64
N ASP A 223 -4.34 -23.38 -6.13
CA ASP A 223 -5.78 -23.15 -6.15
C ASP A 223 -6.22 -22.61 -7.53
N GLU A 224 -6.42 -23.52 -8.48
CA GLU A 224 -6.76 -23.18 -9.87
C GLU A 224 -8.15 -22.56 -9.96
N ASP A 225 -9.12 -23.10 -9.23
CA ASP A 225 -10.51 -22.62 -9.26
C ASP A 225 -10.58 -21.19 -8.71
N GLY A 226 -10.05 -20.96 -7.50
CA GLY A 226 -10.03 -19.62 -6.88
C GLY A 226 -9.21 -18.59 -7.68
N PHE A 227 -8.16 -19.03 -8.38
CA PHE A 227 -7.38 -18.15 -9.24
C PHE A 227 -8.20 -17.64 -10.44
N PHE A 228 -8.88 -18.54 -11.15
CA PHE A 228 -9.65 -18.13 -12.33
C PHE A 228 -10.97 -17.43 -11.97
N GLU A 229 -11.57 -17.75 -10.83
CA GLU A 229 -12.71 -17.01 -10.29
C GLU A 229 -12.34 -15.54 -10.03
N LEU A 230 -11.26 -15.29 -9.28
CA LEU A 230 -10.78 -13.93 -9.03
C LEU A 230 -10.36 -13.22 -10.33
N ALA A 231 -9.68 -13.92 -11.24
CA ALA A 231 -9.30 -13.34 -12.52
C ALA A 231 -10.52 -12.87 -13.33
N HIS A 232 -11.60 -13.65 -13.32
CA HIS A 232 -12.87 -13.29 -13.98
C HIS A 232 -13.54 -12.08 -13.30
N GLU A 233 -13.60 -12.04 -11.98
CA GLU A 233 -14.11 -10.88 -11.23
C GLU A 233 -13.33 -9.60 -11.56
N LEU A 234 -12.01 -9.69 -11.64
CA LEU A 234 -11.15 -8.55 -12.00
C LEU A 234 -11.35 -8.11 -13.45
N GLU A 235 -11.52 -9.06 -14.37
CA GLU A 235 -11.80 -8.79 -15.79
C GLU A 235 -13.14 -8.05 -15.95
N GLU A 236 -14.18 -8.48 -15.23
CA GLU A 236 -15.48 -7.81 -15.24
C GLU A 236 -15.41 -6.39 -14.66
N ALA A 237 -14.64 -6.21 -13.59
CA ALA A 237 -14.52 -4.92 -12.90
C ALA A 237 -13.64 -3.89 -13.64
N THR A 238 -12.55 -4.33 -14.28
CA THR A 238 -11.52 -3.43 -14.83
C THR A 238 -11.38 -3.50 -16.35
N GLY A 239 -11.99 -4.50 -16.97
CA GLY A 239 -11.82 -4.84 -18.37
C GLY A 239 -10.65 -5.79 -18.65
N PRO A 240 -10.75 -6.61 -19.71
CA PRO A 240 -9.79 -7.66 -20.03
C PRO A 240 -8.36 -7.13 -20.28
N GLU A 241 -8.25 -5.99 -20.95
CA GLU A 241 -6.95 -5.41 -21.30
C GLU A 241 -6.10 -5.09 -20.06
N ARG A 242 -6.72 -4.53 -19.00
CA ARG A 242 -6.00 -4.19 -17.76
C ARG A 242 -5.51 -5.42 -17.02
N LEU A 243 -6.28 -6.49 -16.99
CA LEU A 243 -5.85 -7.75 -16.36
C LEU A 243 -4.72 -8.39 -17.15
N GLU A 244 -4.86 -8.46 -18.49
CA GLU A 244 -3.82 -9.05 -19.33
C GLU A 244 -2.50 -8.29 -19.37
N ASP A 245 -2.49 -7.01 -19.01
CA ASP A 245 -1.28 -6.19 -18.88
C ASP A 245 -0.72 -6.17 -17.45
N SER A 246 -1.41 -6.79 -16.49
CA SER A 246 -0.95 -6.87 -15.10
C SER A 246 0.24 -7.81 -14.95
N PRO A 247 1.42 -7.33 -14.51
CA PRO A 247 2.58 -8.19 -14.26
C PRO A 247 2.28 -9.30 -13.23
N TRP A 248 1.49 -8.99 -12.21
CA TRP A 248 1.08 -9.98 -11.19
C TRP A 248 0.26 -11.10 -11.78
N TYR A 249 -0.74 -10.78 -12.61
CA TYR A 249 -1.58 -11.79 -13.24
C TYR A 249 -0.77 -12.70 -14.16
N LEU A 250 0.04 -12.12 -15.05
CA LEU A 250 0.84 -12.86 -16.00
C LEU A 250 1.84 -13.79 -15.31
N LEU A 251 2.52 -13.29 -14.28
CA LEU A 251 3.50 -14.07 -13.52
C LEU A 251 2.82 -15.14 -12.66
N ALA A 252 1.76 -14.80 -11.94
CA ALA A 252 1.00 -15.75 -11.13
C ALA A 252 0.41 -16.88 -11.98
N ARG A 253 -0.12 -16.57 -13.17
CA ARG A 253 -0.60 -17.57 -14.13
C ARG A 253 0.51 -18.50 -14.59
N ALA A 254 1.72 -17.99 -14.85
CA ALA A 254 2.86 -18.81 -15.20
C ALA A 254 3.25 -19.78 -14.08
N ILE A 255 3.28 -19.27 -12.83
CA ILE A 255 3.55 -20.06 -11.62
C ILE A 255 2.48 -21.15 -11.42
N LEU A 256 1.20 -20.81 -11.49
CA LEU A 256 0.09 -21.75 -11.34
C LEU A 256 0.18 -22.89 -12.35
N LEU A 257 0.34 -22.57 -13.62
CA LEU A 257 0.46 -23.57 -14.69
C LEU A 257 1.69 -24.46 -14.52
N TYR A 258 2.82 -23.91 -14.07
CA TYR A 258 4.02 -24.67 -13.77
C TYR A 258 3.78 -25.66 -12.63
N LYS A 259 3.22 -25.19 -11.52
CA LYS A 259 2.93 -26.02 -10.33
C LYS A 259 1.86 -27.09 -10.61
N SER A 260 0.87 -26.78 -11.45
CA SER A 260 -0.13 -27.73 -11.96
C SER A 260 0.42 -28.72 -13.01
N ASN A 261 1.76 -28.77 -13.20
CA ASN A 261 2.46 -29.64 -14.17
C ASN A 261 2.04 -29.42 -15.64
N LYS A 262 1.49 -28.27 -15.98
CA LYS A 262 1.09 -27.86 -17.34
C LYS A 262 2.27 -27.15 -18.04
N MET A 263 3.39 -27.85 -18.27
CA MET A 263 4.69 -27.26 -18.67
C MET A 263 4.65 -26.44 -19.97
N LYS A 264 3.90 -26.89 -21.00
CA LYS A 264 3.82 -26.16 -22.28
C LYS A 264 3.05 -24.84 -22.13
N PRO A 265 1.85 -24.81 -21.51
CA PRO A 265 1.15 -23.57 -21.16
C PRO A 265 1.97 -22.66 -20.23
N ALA A 266 2.63 -23.19 -19.21
CA ALA A 266 3.47 -22.42 -18.29
C ALA A 266 4.60 -21.67 -19.02
N LYS A 267 5.33 -22.34 -19.91
CA LYS A 267 6.38 -21.71 -20.75
C LYS A 267 5.82 -20.61 -21.65
N ARG A 268 4.58 -20.78 -22.15
CA ARG A 268 3.93 -19.76 -22.96
C ARG A 268 3.57 -18.54 -22.10
N ALA A 269 2.94 -18.75 -20.93
CA ALA A 269 2.59 -17.68 -20.01
C ALA A 269 3.82 -16.91 -19.52
N LEU A 270 4.92 -17.60 -19.19
CA LEU A 270 6.18 -16.94 -18.82
C LEU A 270 6.77 -16.08 -19.95
N ARG A 271 6.66 -16.52 -21.21
CA ARG A 271 7.07 -15.70 -22.36
C ARG A 271 6.14 -14.48 -22.55
N GLU A 272 4.85 -14.64 -22.29
CA GLU A 272 3.90 -13.51 -22.33
C GLU A 272 4.30 -12.46 -21.28
N PHE A 273 4.59 -12.86 -20.03
CA PHE A 273 5.13 -11.97 -19.00
C PHE A 273 6.40 -11.26 -19.46
N ALA A 274 7.41 -12.03 -19.93
CA ALA A 274 8.70 -11.48 -20.34
C ALA A 274 8.62 -10.52 -21.55
N ASN A 275 7.60 -10.68 -22.41
CA ASN A 275 7.43 -9.85 -23.61
C ASN A 275 6.52 -8.64 -23.38
N ARG A 276 5.54 -8.74 -22.48
CA ARG A 276 4.55 -7.68 -22.24
C ARG A 276 4.94 -6.77 -21.09
N CYS A 277 5.70 -7.27 -20.10
CA CYS A 277 6.11 -6.50 -18.94
C CYS A 277 7.53 -5.95 -19.15
N GLU A 278 7.66 -4.65 -19.25
CA GLU A 278 8.95 -3.99 -19.35
C GLU A 278 9.82 -4.35 -18.12
N GLY A 279 11.07 -4.76 -18.35
CA GLY A 279 11.94 -5.24 -17.28
C GLY A 279 11.67 -6.68 -16.80
N GLY A 280 10.52 -7.30 -17.13
CA GLY A 280 10.13 -8.60 -16.62
C GLY A 280 11.16 -9.71 -16.89
N ALA A 281 11.69 -9.77 -18.11
CA ALA A 281 12.77 -10.71 -18.43
C ALA A 281 14.07 -10.41 -17.68
N PHE A 282 14.39 -9.13 -17.50
CA PHE A 282 15.60 -8.70 -16.79
C PHE A 282 15.57 -9.17 -15.34
N PHE A 283 14.50 -8.89 -14.60
CA PHE A 283 14.40 -9.24 -13.19
C PHE A 283 14.38 -10.76 -12.95
N LEU A 284 13.71 -11.53 -13.83
CA LEU A 284 13.73 -12.98 -13.74
C LEU A 284 15.12 -13.60 -13.96
N LEU A 285 15.96 -12.95 -14.76
CA LEU A 285 17.33 -13.42 -15.06
C LEU A 285 18.38 -12.86 -14.11
N ASN A 286 18.05 -11.80 -13.40
CA ASN A 286 18.97 -11.07 -12.52
C ASN A 286 18.37 -10.87 -11.13
N PRO A 287 18.14 -11.93 -10.33
CA PRO A 287 17.49 -11.83 -9.03
C PRO A 287 18.28 -10.97 -8.02
N THR A 288 19.56 -10.74 -8.23
CA THR A 288 20.38 -9.86 -7.40
C THR A 288 19.99 -8.38 -7.48
N TYR A 289 19.23 -8.00 -8.50
CA TYR A 289 18.67 -6.66 -8.64
C TYR A 289 17.27 -6.53 -8.00
N LEU A 290 16.72 -7.60 -7.44
CA LEU A 290 15.47 -7.54 -6.70
C LEU A 290 15.73 -6.91 -5.33
N THR A 291 15.12 -5.77 -5.10
CA THR A 291 15.19 -5.08 -3.81
C THR A 291 13.83 -5.15 -3.11
N PRO A 292 13.79 -5.34 -1.77
CA PRO A 292 12.54 -5.37 -1.05
C PRO A 292 11.74 -4.08 -1.27
N TYR A 293 10.47 -4.24 -1.64
CA TYR A 293 9.52 -3.14 -1.61
C TYR A 293 9.05 -2.96 -0.17
N LEU A 294 9.69 -2.05 0.55
CA LEU A 294 9.20 -1.63 1.85
C LEU A 294 7.82 -0.95 1.66
N PRO A 295 6.87 -1.15 2.59
CA PRO A 295 5.56 -0.49 2.56
C PRO A 295 5.62 1.04 2.49
N THR A 296 6.79 1.60 2.63
CA THR A 296 7.08 3.03 2.64
C THR A 296 7.41 3.60 1.29
N ARG A 297 7.76 2.75 0.30
CA ARG A 297 8.04 3.23 -1.05
C ARG A 297 6.76 3.73 -1.71
N PRO A 298 6.86 4.77 -2.56
CA PRO A 298 5.77 5.17 -3.43
C PRO A 298 5.23 3.96 -4.21
N ALA A 299 3.92 3.94 -4.46
CA ALA A 299 3.35 2.93 -5.33
C ALA A 299 4.02 3.01 -6.70
N PRO A 300 4.55 1.90 -7.26
CA PRO A 300 5.20 1.92 -8.55
C PRO A 300 4.20 2.38 -9.61
N ARG A 301 4.65 3.27 -10.48
CA ARG A 301 3.84 3.86 -11.56
C ARG A 301 4.34 3.43 -12.92
N ASP A 302 5.64 3.23 -13.04
CA ASP A 302 6.27 2.86 -14.29
C ASP A 302 6.18 1.36 -14.55
N PRO A 303 6.00 0.93 -15.80
CA PRO A 303 5.93 -0.49 -16.16
C PRO A 303 7.12 -1.31 -15.67
N TRP A 304 8.32 -0.72 -15.67
CA TRP A 304 9.54 -1.32 -15.14
C TRP A 304 9.43 -1.64 -13.64
N ASP A 305 9.02 -0.67 -12.84
CA ASP A 305 8.86 -0.83 -11.39
C ASP A 305 7.73 -1.81 -11.04
N LEU A 306 6.64 -1.80 -11.82
CA LEU A 306 5.55 -2.76 -11.66
C LEU A 306 6.02 -4.20 -11.89
N ALA A 307 6.84 -4.43 -12.91
CA ALA A 307 7.41 -5.75 -13.18
C ALA A 307 8.42 -6.16 -12.10
N HIS A 308 9.29 -5.23 -11.65
CA HIS A 308 10.21 -5.45 -10.54
C HIS A 308 9.48 -5.91 -9.30
N GLN A 309 8.45 -5.18 -8.90
CA GLN A 309 7.70 -5.52 -7.71
C GLN A 309 6.95 -6.84 -7.83
N ALA A 310 6.31 -7.12 -8.97
CA ALA A 310 5.64 -8.39 -9.17
C ALA A 310 6.60 -9.59 -9.08
N VAL A 311 7.82 -9.46 -9.61
CA VAL A 311 8.84 -10.51 -9.51
C VAL A 311 9.32 -10.64 -8.07
N TRP A 312 9.57 -9.54 -7.36
CA TRP A 312 9.97 -9.57 -5.96
C TRP A 312 8.89 -10.22 -5.05
N GLU A 313 7.61 -9.87 -5.23
CA GLU A 313 6.51 -10.49 -4.46
C GLU A 313 6.32 -11.98 -4.80
N ALA A 314 6.76 -12.41 -5.98
CA ALA A 314 6.64 -13.79 -6.43
C ALA A 314 7.83 -14.68 -6.04
N ASP A 315 8.97 -14.12 -5.67
CA ASP A 315 10.19 -14.85 -5.31
C ASP A 315 10.06 -15.51 -3.94
#